data_5fff3a591615c725484dbc108dea2234
#
_entry.id   5fff3a591615c725484dbc108dea2234
#
_cell.length_a   1.000
_cell.length_b   1.000
_cell.length_c   1.000
_cell.angle_alpha   90.00
_cell.angle_beta   90.00
_cell.angle_gamma   90.00
#
_symmetry.space_group_name_H-M   'P 1'
#
loop_
_entity.id
_entity.type
_entity.pdbx_description
1 polymer ?
#
loop_
_entity_poly.entity_id
_entity_poly.type
_entity_poly.pdbx_seq_one_letter_code
_entity_poly.pdbx_strand_id
1 'polypeptide(L)'
;MPRTNAYVLRNLGLSKKLTASVGLLCGFLLFISGWVISVVAINWGFNWMTVVDWGLRVGMLQSDLRWLLFAAHVLSLALLLPLSLLLVRRMPLPRLTRRSLFALATALAVLDLSAWLLLPIFPPAQAALGGVVLTLAILLGYLVGAPLSAMWRSRSWTEPARSVRVVVVGGGFAGLDSAVGLDRVLGWSERLELTVIDRKNYFLFPPLLPSVSVGAIETRQVTYPFRRIFEATNIRFKKETVERIDLARNVIISKVDVAGDAAGGALRVRHDETPFDYLVLAPGSTTQTFNTPGCEHAFFMRELGDAIALRNHIIDCFETAARESNRALAQEMLRFVVIGAGPTGVEVASEVRDLIDKVLLPRYPEIDEALIDVVLVDTGERVLPGWNPAVADSAERQLSQLGVRVLHQARVEQIGTEWVKLKGGTKLESRTACWCAGVAAAPLMARTGLPLDRAGRVAVEADCRVPGHPNVFVLGDAATFPGKDGRPLPPLGQVAFQQGAQTAKNLVRLLRGEATRPFEYFDFGQLVSVGHQFAAVRLLGVRLSGFLAWFVWRTLYLGKLVGFGNKIRVMLDWTLDLFVERSSSQIHATREKLEVAAVHHEHEPDHERIRDSGESVAYPRAI
;
A
#
# COMPACT_ATOMS: atom_id res chain seq x y z
N MET A 1 30.81 -25.22 6.54
CA MET A 1 29.84 -26.08 5.80
C MET A 1 28.44 -26.19 6.42
N PRO A 2 28.19 -26.20 7.76
CA PRO A 2 26.78 -26.27 8.25
C PRO A 2 25.95 -25.01 8.05
N ARG A 3 26.57 -23.81 8.00
CA ARG A 3 25.85 -22.51 7.82
C ARG A 3 25.36 -22.28 6.41
N THR A 4 26.06 -22.77 5.40
CA THR A 4 25.67 -22.65 3.98
C THR A 4 24.37 -23.39 3.68
N ASN A 5 24.15 -24.55 4.31
CA ASN A 5 22.91 -25.31 4.15
C ASN A 5 21.70 -24.64 4.81
N ALA A 6 21.90 -24.00 5.97
CA ALA A 6 20.84 -23.24 6.63
C ALA A 6 20.42 -21.99 5.83
N TYR A 7 21.40 -21.34 5.17
CA TYR A 7 21.13 -20.19 4.31
C TYR A 7 20.39 -20.58 3.02
N VAL A 8 20.82 -21.68 2.37
CA VAL A 8 20.11 -22.22 1.20
C VAL A 8 18.67 -22.59 1.55
N LEU A 9 18.45 -23.18 2.72
CA LEU A 9 17.10 -23.50 3.22
C LEU A 9 16.28 -22.25 3.57
N ARG A 10 16.91 -21.18 4.10
CA ARG A 10 16.24 -19.89 4.34
C ARG A 10 15.84 -19.18 3.04
N ASN A 11 16.72 -19.14 2.06
CA ASN A 11 16.39 -18.57 0.73
C ASN A 11 15.36 -19.41 -0.04
N LEU A 12 15.36 -20.71 0.13
CA LEU A 12 14.28 -21.58 -0.31
C LEU A 12 12.94 -21.18 0.33
N GLY A 13 12.96 -20.73 1.60
CA GLY A 13 11.76 -20.22 2.30
C GLY A 13 11.19 -18.94 1.67
N LEU A 14 12.04 -17.97 1.26
CA LEU A 14 11.62 -16.72 0.61
C LEU A 14 11.19 -16.90 -0.84
N SER A 15 11.96 -17.67 -1.60
CA SER A 15 11.57 -18.18 -2.93
C SER A 15 10.26 -18.99 -2.84
N LYS A 16 10.09 -19.76 -1.78
CA LYS A 16 8.87 -20.49 -1.43
C LYS A 16 7.67 -19.58 -1.23
N LYS A 17 7.78 -18.57 -0.42
CA LYS A 17 6.66 -17.64 -0.19
C LYS A 17 6.26 -16.89 -1.46
N LEU A 18 7.22 -16.52 -2.32
CA LEU A 18 6.94 -15.81 -3.57
C LEU A 18 6.33 -16.74 -4.63
N THR A 19 6.84 -17.95 -4.77
CA THR A 19 6.34 -18.92 -5.78
C THR A 19 5.05 -19.60 -5.30
N ALA A 20 4.91 -19.84 -3.97
CA ALA A 20 3.63 -20.22 -3.37
C ALA A 20 2.59 -19.10 -3.51
N SER A 21 3.00 -17.83 -3.38
CA SER A 21 2.10 -16.68 -3.60
C SER A 21 1.67 -16.58 -5.06
N VAL A 22 2.55 -16.86 -6.02
CA VAL A 22 2.21 -16.86 -7.46
C VAL A 22 1.40 -18.12 -7.82
N GLY A 23 1.74 -19.28 -7.29
CA GLY A 23 1.01 -20.53 -7.52
C GLY A 23 -0.37 -20.51 -6.86
N LEU A 24 -0.45 -19.98 -5.64
CA LEU A 24 -1.73 -19.74 -4.96
C LEU A 24 -2.53 -18.61 -5.64
N LEU A 25 -1.90 -17.59 -6.21
CA LEU A 25 -2.59 -16.56 -6.98
C LEU A 25 -3.18 -17.15 -8.27
N CYS A 26 -2.45 -18.00 -8.97
CA CYS A 26 -2.96 -18.70 -10.16
C CYS A 26 -4.05 -19.73 -9.78
N GLY A 27 -3.85 -20.53 -8.75
CA GLY A 27 -4.85 -21.46 -8.23
C GLY A 27 -6.08 -20.75 -7.65
N PHE A 28 -5.86 -19.56 -7.07
CA PHE A 28 -6.91 -18.72 -6.54
C PHE A 28 -7.68 -17.94 -7.63
N LEU A 29 -7.03 -17.50 -8.71
CA LEU A 29 -7.71 -16.95 -9.88
C LEU A 29 -8.56 -18.01 -10.59
N LEU A 30 -8.11 -19.27 -10.60
CA LEU A 30 -8.89 -20.41 -11.09
C LEU A 30 -10.03 -20.77 -10.13
N PHE A 31 -9.79 -20.73 -8.81
CA PHE A 31 -10.82 -20.92 -7.79
C PHE A 31 -11.83 -19.77 -7.81
N ILE A 32 -11.39 -18.50 -7.97
CA ILE A 32 -12.31 -17.36 -8.13
C ILE A 32 -13.09 -17.46 -9.44
N SER A 33 -12.49 -17.84 -10.56
CA SER A 33 -13.26 -18.00 -11.80
C SER A 33 -14.34 -19.10 -11.64
N GLY A 34 -14.02 -20.22 -11.00
CA GLY A 34 -14.99 -21.25 -10.65
C GLY A 34 -16.00 -20.81 -9.58
N TRP A 35 -15.53 -20.04 -8.59
CA TRP A 35 -16.36 -19.53 -7.50
C TRP A 35 -17.23 -18.35 -7.93
N VAL A 36 -16.73 -17.41 -8.74
CA VAL A 36 -17.53 -16.32 -9.34
C VAL A 36 -18.63 -16.89 -10.24
N ILE A 37 -18.33 -17.91 -11.04
CA ILE A 37 -19.35 -18.62 -11.82
C ILE A 37 -20.37 -19.29 -10.88
N SER A 38 -19.93 -19.89 -9.79
CA SER A 38 -20.80 -20.53 -8.80
C SER A 38 -21.59 -19.53 -7.96
N VAL A 39 -20.98 -18.39 -7.55
CA VAL A 39 -21.65 -17.34 -6.74
C VAL A 39 -22.57 -16.48 -7.60
N VAL A 40 -22.21 -16.19 -8.83
CA VAL A 40 -23.13 -15.57 -9.80
C VAL A 40 -24.31 -16.49 -10.05
N ALA A 41 -24.08 -17.80 -10.18
CA ALA A 41 -25.14 -18.79 -10.30
C ALA A 41 -26.03 -18.85 -9.03
N ILE A 42 -25.44 -18.77 -7.82
CA ILE A 42 -26.18 -18.81 -6.55
C ILE A 42 -26.91 -17.50 -6.27
N ASN A 43 -26.29 -16.33 -6.48
CA ASN A 43 -26.90 -14.99 -6.23
C ASN A 43 -28.00 -14.62 -7.23
N TRP A 44 -27.98 -15.24 -8.41
CA TRP A 44 -29.08 -15.07 -9.39
C TRP A 44 -30.21 -16.08 -9.19
N GLY A 45 -30.23 -16.77 -8.04
CA GLY A 45 -31.22 -17.82 -7.77
C GLY A 45 -31.04 -19.06 -8.66
N PHE A 46 -29.88 -19.15 -9.29
CA PHE A 46 -29.50 -20.28 -10.12
C PHE A 46 -28.91 -21.40 -9.25
N ASN A 47 -29.77 -22.16 -8.64
CA ASN A 47 -29.40 -23.50 -8.24
C ASN A 47 -29.14 -24.32 -9.52
N TRP A 48 -28.21 -25.29 -9.48
CA TRP A 48 -27.89 -26.15 -10.63
C TRP A 48 -29.16 -26.80 -11.25
N MET A 49 -30.15 -27.14 -10.44
CA MET A 49 -31.47 -27.61 -10.89
C MET A 49 -32.19 -26.56 -11.74
N THR A 50 -32.03 -25.27 -11.46
CA THR A 50 -32.63 -24.14 -12.21
C THR A 50 -31.94 -23.95 -13.56
N VAL A 51 -30.62 -24.18 -13.65
CA VAL A 51 -29.87 -24.13 -14.93
C VAL A 51 -30.27 -25.30 -15.82
N VAL A 52 -30.43 -26.48 -15.25
CA VAL A 52 -30.91 -27.67 -15.96
C VAL A 52 -32.37 -27.49 -16.40
N ASP A 53 -33.22 -26.95 -15.53
CA ASP A 53 -34.64 -26.65 -15.83
C ASP A 53 -34.77 -25.54 -16.88
N TRP A 54 -33.92 -24.50 -16.82
CA TRP A 54 -33.86 -23.46 -17.84
C TRP A 54 -33.37 -24.00 -19.19
N GLY A 55 -32.32 -24.83 -19.20
CA GLY A 55 -31.79 -25.47 -20.39
C GLY A 55 -32.84 -26.39 -21.05
N LEU A 56 -33.62 -27.14 -20.25
CA LEU A 56 -34.72 -27.96 -20.71
C LEU A 56 -35.88 -27.12 -21.27
N ARG A 57 -36.20 -25.97 -20.65
CA ARG A 57 -37.24 -25.03 -21.14
C ARG A 57 -36.87 -24.32 -22.43
N VAL A 58 -35.56 -24.10 -22.68
CA VAL A 58 -35.04 -23.47 -23.91
C VAL A 58 -34.76 -24.51 -24.99
N GLY A 59 -35.04 -25.79 -24.73
CA GLY A 59 -34.83 -26.90 -25.68
C GLY A 59 -33.37 -27.33 -25.84
N MET A 60 -32.50 -26.97 -24.92
CA MET A 60 -31.11 -27.42 -24.90
C MET A 60 -31.05 -28.86 -24.35
N LEU A 61 -30.49 -29.75 -25.11
CA LEU A 61 -30.16 -31.10 -24.65
C LEU A 61 -29.01 -31.05 -23.62
N GLN A 62 -28.97 -32.02 -22.71
CA GLN A 62 -27.91 -32.17 -21.69
C GLN A 62 -26.51 -32.22 -22.34
N SER A 63 -26.41 -32.65 -23.59
CA SER A 63 -25.19 -32.61 -24.43
C SER A 63 -24.74 -31.18 -24.76
N ASP A 64 -25.67 -30.26 -25.04
CA ASP A 64 -25.33 -28.92 -25.46
C ASP A 64 -24.80 -28.07 -24.28
N LEU A 65 -25.38 -28.30 -23.10
CA LEU A 65 -24.90 -27.67 -21.86
C LEU A 65 -23.47 -28.16 -21.50
N ARG A 66 -23.16 -29.44 -21.77
CA ARG A 66 -21.79 -29.97 -21.63
C ARG A 66 -20.80 -29.28 -22.56
N TRP A 67 -21.15 -29.07 -23.82
CA TRP A 67 -20.31 -28.39 -24.80
C TRP A 67 -20.11 -26.92 -24.47
N LEU A 68 -21.13 -26.26 -23.93
CA LEU A 68 -21.03 -24.86 -23.47
C LEU A 68 -20.08 -24.71 -22.28
N LEU A 69 -20.15 -25.60 -21.31
CA LEU A 69 -19.25 -25.65 -20.15
C LEU A 69 -17.83 -26.03 -20.57
N PHE A 70 -17.68 -26.95 -21.52
CA PHE A 70 -16.39 -27.30 -22.11
C PHE A 70 -15.77 -26.10 -22.84
N ALA A 71 -16.55 -25.39 -23.65
CA ALA A 71 -16.08 -24.19 -24.37
C ALA A 71 -15.66 -23.09 -23.39
N ALA A 72 -16.41 -22.86 -22.30
CA ALA A 72 -16.06 -21.90 -21.25
C ALA A 72 -14.76 -22.31 -20.53
N HIS A 73 -14.54 -23.61 -20.29
CA HIS A 73 -13.32 -24.14 -19.69
C HIS A 73 -12.11 -23.99 -20.63
N VAL A 74 -12.27 -24.33 -21.90
CA VAL A 74 -11.25 -24.12 -22.94
C VAL A 74 -10.88 -22.65 -23.09
N LEU A 75 -11.86 -21.75 -23.04
CA LEU A 75 -11.65 -20.31 -23.11
C LEU A 75 -10.89 -19.79 -21.87
N SER A 76 -11.22 -20.30 -20.68
CA SER A 76 -10.49 -19.93 -19.45
C SER A 76 -9.04 -20.42 -19.47
N LEU A 77 -8.78 -21.63 -19.95
CA LEU A 77 -7.44 -22.17 -20.17
C LEU A 77 -6.67 -21.38 -21.24
N ALA A 78 -7.33 -21.02 -22.33
CA ALA A 78 -6.74 -20.22 -23.41
C ALA A 78 -6.33 -18.81 -22.97
N LEU A 79 -7.02 -18.23 -21.99
CA LEU A 79 -6.70 -16.93 -21.41
C LEU A 79 -5.64 -17.01 -20.29
N LEU A 80 -5.74 -18.02 -19.43
CA LEU A 80 -4.88 -18.14 -18.24
C LEU A 80 -3.52 -18.78 -18.54
N LEU A 81 -3.45 -19.69 -19.52
CA LEU A 81 -2.19 -20.32 -19.91
C LEU A 81 -1.19 -19.32 -20.48
N PRO A 82 -1.52 -18.44 -21.47
CA PRO A 82 -0.61 -17.41 -21.94
C PRO A 82 -0.22 -16.41 -20.84
N LEU A 83 -1.13 -16.06 -19.93
CA LEU A 83 -0.85 -15.15 -18.83
C LEU A 83 0.13 -15.76 -17.82
N SER A 84 -0.04 -17.04 -17.47
CA SER A 84 0.89 -17.78 -16.61
C SER A 84 2.27 -17.95 -17.29
N LEU A 85 2.31 -18.17 -18.59
CA LEU A 85 3.53 -18.25 -19.39
C LEU A 85 4.27 -16.91 -19.49
N LEU A 86 3.53 -15.80 -19.64
CA LEU A 86 4.10 -14.45 -19.58
C LEU A 86 4.71 -14.16 -18.22
N LEU A 87 4.06 -14.58 -17.14
CA LEU A 87 4.57 -14.45 -15.78
C LEU A 87 5.82 -15.32 -15.57
N VAL A 88 5.82 -16.57 -16.01
CA VAL A 88 6.98 -17.46 -15.94
C VAL A 88 8.14 -16.96 -16.82
N ARG A 89 7.84 -16.36 -17.99
CA ARG A 89 8.87 -15.78 -18.88
C ARG A 89 9.57 -14.58 -18.25
N ARG A 90 8.92 -13.84 -17.35
CA ARG A 90 9.50 -12.70 -16.60
C ARG A 90 10.23 -13.11 -15.32
N MET A 91 10.07 -14.35 -14.86
CA MET A 91 10.82 -14.84 -13.71
C MET A 91 12.32 -15.00 -14.07
N PRO A 92 13.25 -14.70 -13.16
CA PRO A 92 14.69 -14.89 -13.36
C PRO A 92 15.06 -16.37 -13.22
N LEU A 93 14.48 -17.22 -14.05
CA LEU A 93 14.74 -18.65 -14.10
C LEU A 93 15.67 -19.00 -15.27
N PRO A 94 16.53 -20.02 -15.14
CA PRO A 94 17.32 -20.56 -16.25
C PRO A 94 16.43 -20.96 -17.43
N ARG A 95 16.92 -20.81 -18.66
CA ARG A 95 16.16 -21.15 -19.87
C ARG A 95 15.65 -22.59 -19.88
N LEU A 96 16.44 -23.54 -19.36
CA LEU A 96 16.07 -24.94 -19.25
C LEU A 96 14.88 -25.16 -18.29
N THR A 97 14.92 -24.54 -17.11
CA THR A 97 13.84 -24.64 -16.12
C THR A 97 12.54 -24.00 -16.63
N ARG A 98 12.62 -22.92 -17.42
CA ARG A 98 11.45 -22.32 -18.08
C ARG A 98 10.84 -23.24 -19.13
N ARG A 99 11.67 -23.94 -19.93
CA ARG A 99 11.20 -24.91 -20.92
C ARG A 99 10.54 -26.13 -20.25
N SER A 100 11.12 -26.62 -19.16
CA SER A 100 10.57 -27.75 -18.41
C SER A 100 9.24 -27.41 -17.73
N LEU A 101 9.12 -26.20 -17.15
CA LEU A 101 7.86 -25.70 -16.59
C LEU A 101 6.78 -25.47 -17.66
N PHE A 102 7.20 -25.01 -18.84
CA PHE A 102 6.33 -24.85 -19.98
C PHE A 102 5.80 -26.21 -20.47
N ALA A 103 6.69 -27.17 -20.68
CA ALA A 103 6.34 -28.52 -21.11
C ALA A 103 5.42 -29.23 -20.11
N LEU A 104 5.70 -29.06 -18.81
CA LEU A 104 4.90 -29.62 -17.74
C LEU A 104 3.51 -28.96 -17.68
N ALA A 105 3.42 -27.65 -17.75
CA ALA A 105 2.14 -26.91 -17.76
C ALA A 105 1.29 -27.30 -18.99
N THR A 106 1.93 -27.47 -20.16
CA THR A 106 1.25 -27.89 -21.38
C THR A 106 0.78 -29.34 -21.28
N ALA A 107 1.61 -30.25 -20.78
CA ALA A 107 1.26 -31.65 -20.58
C ALA A 107 0.08 -31.82 -19.61
N LEU A 108 0.02 -30.98 -18.57
CA LEU A 108 -1.06 -31.04 -17.58
C LEU A 108 -2.35 -30.43 -18.10
N ALA A 109 -2.27 -29.35 -18.89
CA ALA A 109 -3.44 -28.81 -19.58
C ALA A 109 -4.03 -29.81 -20.58
N VAL A 110 -3.16 -30.58 -21.28
CA VAL A 110 -3.58 -31.63 -22.19
C VAL A 110 -4.19 -32.81 -21.42
N LEU A 111 -3.62 -33.18 -20.27
CA LEU A 111 -4.15 -34.24 -19.39
C LEU A 111 -5.52 -33.85 -18.80
N ASP A 112 -5.69 -32.61 -18.37
CA ASP A 112 -6.94 -32.08 -17.86
C ASP A 112 -8.03 -32.05 -18.95
N LEU A 113 -7.68 -31.59 -20.15
CA LEU A 113 -8.57 -31.61 -21.32
C LEU A 113 -8.96 -33.04 -21.72
N SER A 114 -8.01 -33.99 -21.67
CA SER A 114 -8.24 -35.38 -21.98
C SER A 114 -9.14 -36.06 -20.93
N ALA A 115 -8.96 -35.73 -19.65
CA ALA A 115 -9.83 -36.22 -18.58
C ALA A 115 -11.28 -35.72 -18.74
N TRP A 116 -11.47 -34.49 -19.21
CA TRP A 116 -12.78 -33.92 -19.53
C TRP A 116 -13.49 -34.69 -20.67
N LEU A 117 -12.74 -35.14 -21.67
CA LEU A 117 -13.27 -35.87 -22.82
C LEU A 117 -13.56 -37.33 -22.51
N LEU A 118 -12.81 -37.96 -21.59
CA LEU A 118 -12.83 -39.40 -21.35
C LEU A 118 -13.71 -39.81 -20.16
N LEU A 119 -14.02 -38.94 -19.20
CA LEU A 119 -14.79 -39.27 -18.00
C LEU A 119 -16.23 -38.77 -18.08
N PRO A 120 -17.24 -39.61 -18.22
CA PRO A 120 -18.65 -39.20 -18.26
C PRO A 120 -19.22 -38.90 -16.87
N ILE A 121 -18.40 -38.48 -15.90
CA ILE A 121 -18.75 -38.32 -14.50
C ILE A 121 -18.95 -36.86 -14.14
N PHE A 122 -19.88 -36.60 -13.25
CA PHE A 122 -20.31 -35.30 -12.67
C PHE A 122 -19.39 -34.08 -12.85
N PRO A 123 -19.87 -32.98 -13.47
CA PRO A 123 -19.09 -31.79 -13.76
C PRO A 123 -18.33 -31.16 -12.57
N PRO A 124 -18.85 -31.12 -11.32
CA PRO A 124 -18.12 -30.55 -10.19
C PRO A 124 -16.91 -31.39 -9.74
N ALA A 125 -16.94 -32.70 -9.92
CA ALA A 125 -15.82 -33.58 -9.56
C ALA A 125 -14.64 -33.42 -10.56
N GLN A 126 -14.93 -33.16 -11.82
CA GLN A 126 -13.92 -32.93 -12.87
C GLN A 126 -13.22 -31.59 -12.68
N ALA A 127 -13.97 -30.52 -12.34
CA ALA A 127 -13.38 -29.20 -12.03
C ALA A 127 -12.51 -29.24 -10.76
N ALA A 128 -12.93 -30.03 -9.75
CA ALA A 128 -12.15 -30.23 -8.53
C ALA A 128 -10.87 -31.04 -8.80
N LEU A 129 -10.93 -32.07 -9.65
CA LEU A 129 -9.78 -32.89 -10.02
C LEU A 129 -8.77 -32.09 -10.85
N GLY A 130 -9.22 -31.31 -11.84
CA GLY A 130 -8.39 -30.40 -12.62
C GLY A 130 -7.67 -29.36 -11.74
N GLY A 131 -8.37 -28.78 -10.78
CA GLY A 131 -7.80 -27.86 -9.79
C GLY A 131 -6.74 -28.53 -8.91
N VAL A 132 -6.96 -29.76 -8.45
CA VAL A 132 -6.01 -30.54 -7.66
C VAL A 132 -4.77 -30.91 -8.48
N VAL A 133 -4.94 -31.38 -9.72
CA VAL A 133 -3.82 -31.73 -10.61
C VAL A 133 -2.97 -30.51 -10.95
N LEU A 134 -3.58 -29.36 -11.24
CA LEU A 134 -2.86 -28.12 -11.50
C LEU A 134 -2.12 -27.61 -10.25
N THR A 135 -2.74 -27.72 -9.08
CA THR A 135 -2.10 -27.35 -7.81
C THR A 135 -0.91 -28.24 -7.49
N LEU A 136 -1.04 -29.55 -7.69
CA LEU A 136 0.07 -30.53 -7.53
C LEU A 136 1.21 -30.28 -8.51
N ALA A 137 0.90 -29.90 -9.74
CA ALA A 137 1.90 -29.57 -10.75
C ALA A 137 2.68 -28.30 -10.44
N ILE A 138 2.00 -27.27 -9.99
CA ILE A 138 2.61 -26.01 -9.51
C ILE A 138 3.50 -26.29 -8.29
N LEU A 139 3.02 -27.12 -7.37
CA LEU A 139 3.79 -27.56 -6.18
C LEU A 139 5.04 -28.38 -6.60
N LEU A 140 4.93 -29.29 -7.54
CA LEU A 140 6.03 -30.12 -7.99
C LEU A 140 7.08 -29.30 -8.77
N GLY A 141 6.62 -28.43 -9.69
CA GLY A 141 7.50 -27.48 -10.40
C GLY A 141 8.24 -26.54 -9.43
N TYR A 142 7.61 -26.22 -8.33
CA TYR A 142 8.17 -25.47 -7.23
C TYR A 142 9.20 -26.28 -6.41
N LEU A 143 8.86 -27.50 -5.98
CA LEU A 143 9.75 -28.35 -5.15
C LEU A 143 11.05 -28.71 -5.90
N VAL A 144 11.00 -28.81 -7.22
CA VAL A 144 12.15 -29.17 -8.08
C VAL A 144 12.88 -27.94 -8.62
N GLY A 145 12.15 -26.91 -9.05
CA GLY A 145 12.74 -25.73 -9.72
C GLY A 145 13.43 -24.75 -8.77
N ALA A 146 12.91 -24.60 -7.54
CA ALA A 146 13.46 -23.66 -6.58
C ALA A 146 14.85 -24.10 -6.03
N PRO A 147 15.08 -25.36 -5.64
CA PRO A 147 16.39 -25.85 -5.22
C PRO A 147 17.44 -25.73 -6.32
N LEU A 148 17.10 -26.13 -7.56
CA LEU A 148 18.01 -26.08 -8.70
C LEU A 148 18.41 -24.64 -9.05
N SER A 149 17.47 -23.70 -8.99
CA SER A 149 17.77 -22.28 -9.24
C SER A 149 18.59 -21.62 -8.14
N ALA A 150 18.48 -22.07 -6.90
CA ALA A 150 19.27 -21.60 -5.78
C ALA A 150 20.71 -22.16 -5.85
N MET A 151 20.86 -23.45 -6.14
CA MET A 151 22.19 -24.07 -6.34
C MET A 151 22.96 -23.48 -7.53
N TRP A 152 22.26 -23.10 -8.62
CA TRP A 152 22.91 -22.52 -9.80
C TRP A 152 23.33 -21.07 -9.56
N ARG A 153 22.58 -20.32 -8.79
CA ARG A 153 22.92 -18.95 -8.37
C ARG A 153 24.11 -18.89 -7.42
N SER A 154 24.23 -19.84 -6.48
CA SER A 154 25.35 -19.88 -5.55
C SER A 154 26.70 -20.21 -6.21
N ARG A 155 26.70 -20.90 -7.37
CA ARG A 155 27.93 -21.31 -8.06
C ARG A 155 28.61 -20.21 -8.89
N SER A 156 27.91 -19.12 -9.21
CA SER A 156 28.42 -18.05 -10.09
C SER A 156 28.83 -16.76 -9.35
N TRP A 157 28.88 -16.77 -8.03
CA TRP A 157 29.09 -15.56 -7.24
C TRP A 157 30.40 -15.62 -6.46
N THR A 158 31.25 -14.63 -6.70
CA THR A 158 32.40 -14.35 -5.85
C THR A 158 31.98 -13.43 -4.72
N GLU A 159 32.38 -13.74 -3.50
CA GLU A 159 32.20 -12.84 -2.36
C GLU A 159 32.93 -11.51 -2.59
N PRO A 160 32.44 -10.38 -2.03
CA PRO A 160 33.19 -9.15 -1.95
C PRO A 160 34.58 -9.39 -1.34
N ALA A 161 35.60 -8.75 -1.85
CA ALA A 161 36.97 -8.94 -1.36
C ALA A 161 37.15 -8.49 0.10
N ARG A 162 36.30 -7.55 0.58
CA ARG A 162 36.25 -7.04 1.94
C ARG A 162 34.82 -6.96 2.46
N SER A 163 34.64 -6.84 3.79
CA SER A 163 33.32 -6.52 4.38
C SER A 163 32.83 -5.17 3.87
N VAL A 164 31.55 -5.10 3.48
CA VAL A 164 30.92 -3.91 2.90
C VAL A 164 29.64 -3.63 3.66
N ARG A 165 29.50 -2.39 4.13
CA ARG A 165 28.33 -1.89 4.85
C ARG A 165 27.43 -1.11 3.90
N VAL A 166 26.24 -1.62 3.66
CA VAL A 166 25.20 -0.94 2.89
C VAL A 166 24.12 -0.48 3.84
N VAL A 167 23.85 0.81 3.87
CA VAL A 167 22.78 1.38 4.71
C VAL A 167 21.69 1.97 3.84
N VAL A 168 20.44 1.62 4.14
CA VAL A 168 19.25 2.14 3.49
C VAL A 168 18.48 2.98 4.51
N VAL A 169 18.29 4.25 4.23
CA VAL A 169 17.51 5.19 5.05
C VAL A 169 16.12 5.35 4.45
N GLY A 170 15.12 4.94 5.21
CA GLY A 170 13.71 4.91 4.80
C GLY A 170 13.27 3.54 4.26
N GLY A 171 12.30 2.94 4.93
CA GLY A 171 11.71 1.63 4.60
C GLY A 171 10.47 1.71 3.71
N GLY A 172 10.27 2.82 2.96
CA GLY A 172 9.19 2.96 1.97
C GLY A 172 9.39 2.08 0.73
N PHE A 173 8.63 2.34 -0.34
CA PHE A 173 8.70 1.56 -1.58
C PHE A 173 10.13 1.40 -2.12
N ALA A 174 10.85 2.51 -2.30
CA ALA A 174 12.19 2.46 -2.88
C ALA A 174 13.21 1.79 -1.97
N GLY A 175 13.22 2.14 -0.68
CA GLY A 175 14.18 1.57 0.28
C GLY A 175 13.95 0.09 0.53
N LEU A 176 12.70 -0.34 0.69
CA LEU A 176 12.36 -1.75 0.88
C LEU A 176 12.75 -2.60 -0.32
N ASP A 177 12.42 -2.16 -1.55
CA ASP A 177 12.77 -2.90 -2.76
C ASP A 177 14.29 -2.91 -3.01
N SER A 178 15.01 -1.84 -2.62
CA SER A 178 16.49 -1.84 -2.66
C SER A 178 17.08 -2.87 -1.69
N ALA A 179 16.65 -2.85 -0.44
CA ALA A 179 17.20 -3.74 0.59
C ALA A 179 16.86 -5.20 0.31
N VAL A 180 15.59 -5.52 0.07
CA VAL A 180 15.16 -6.89 -0.23
C VAL A 180 15.72 -7.39 -1.55
N GLY A 181 15.84 -6.50 -2.56
CA GLY A 181 16.45 -6.82 -3.84
C GLY A 181 17.92 -7.18 -3.71
N LEU A 182 18.69 -6.44 -2.90
CA LEU A 182 20.09 -6.69 -2.62
C LEU A 182 20.27 -7.99 -1.81
N ASP A 183 19.50 -8.18 -0.74
CA ASP A 183 19.53 -9.38 0.09
C ASP A 183 19.23 -10.66 -0.71
N ARG A 184 18.27 -10.62 -1.64
CA ARG A 184 17.97 -11.77 -2.53
C ARG A 184 19.18 -12.28 -3.29
N VAL A 185 20.11 -11.39 -3.60
CA VAL A 185 21.25 -11.71 -4.44
C VAL A 185 22.49 -11.97 -3.62
N LEU A 186 22.77 -11.16 -2.61
CA LEU A 186 24.01 -11.19 -1.84
C LEU A 186 23.85 -11.48 -0.34
N GLY A 187 22.61 -11.63 0.14
CA GLY A 187 22.37 -11.88 1.57
C GLY A 187 22.97 -13.18 2.10
N TRP A 188 23.49 -14.05 1.24
CA TRP A 188 24.27 -15.24 1.64
C TRP A 188 25.71 -14.89 2.05
N SER A 189 26.22 -13.71 1.66
CA SER A 189 27.60 -13.29 1.95
C SER A 189 27.74 -12.83 3.39
N GLU A 190 28.66 -13.42 4.12
CA GLU A 190 29.00 -12.98 5.49
C GLU A 190 29.73 -11.62 5.48
N ARG A 191 30.18 -11.15 4.32
CA ARG A 191 30.87 -9.86 4.14
C ARG A 191 29.94 -8.71 3.77
N LEU A 192 28.65 -8.96 3.60
CA LEU A 192 27.65 -7.92 3.40
C LEU A 192 26.93 -7.61 4.72
N GLU A 193 27.10 -6.40 5.22
CA GLU A 193 26.32 -5.86 6.32
C GLU A 193 25.25 -4.92 5.75
N LEU A 194 24.01 -5.40 5.68
CA LEU A 194 22.88 -4.62 5.15
C LEU A 194 21.99 -4.15 6.30
N THR A 195 21.87 -2.83 6.45
CA THR A 195 21.06 -2.21 7.49
C THR A 195 19.98 -1.32 6.88
N VAL A 196 18.75 -1.44 7.37
CA VAL A 196 17.63 -0.52 7.06
C VAL A 196 17.32 0.29 8.30
N ILE A 197 17.27 1.61 8.16
CA ILE A 197 16.92 2.55 9.23
C ILE A 197 15.60 3.23 8.86
N ASP A 198 14.61 3.17 9.75
CA ASP A 198 13.34 3.90 9.61
C ASP A 198 12.83 4.36 10.99
N ARG A 199 12.17 5.51 11.05
CA ARG A 199 11.54 6.03 12.28
C ARG A 199 10.33 5.20 12.74
N LYS A 200 9.66 4.52 11.80
CA LYS A 200 8.55 3.58 12.07
C LYS A 200 9.08 2.15 12.13
N ASN A 201 8.38 1.28 12.83
CA ASN A 201 8.69 -0.14 12.87
C ASN A 201 7.91 -0.97 11.83
N TYR A 202 7.21 -0.30 10.92
CA TYR A 202 6.36 -0.92 9.90
C TYR A 202 6.46 -0.22 8.55
N PHE A 203 6.30 -1.01 7.51
CA PHE A 203 6.02 -0.52 6.17
C PHE A 203 4.58 -0.04 6.10
N LEU A 204 4.34 1.17 5.61
CA LEU A 204 3.02 1.70 5.31
C LEU A 204 2.76 1.59 3.81
N PHE A 205 1.51 1.28 3.43
CA PHE A 205 1.04 1.30 2.05
C PHE A 205 0.13 2.52 1.81
N PRO A 206 0.68 3.71 1.50
CA PRO A 206 -0.08 4.98 1.44
C PRO A 206 -1.26 4.99 0.46
N PRO A 207 -1.22 4.27 -0.70
CA PRO A 207 -2.33 4.32 -1.64
C PRO A 207 -3.68 3.84 -1.10
N LEU A 208 -3.71 3.18 0.05
CA LEU A 208 -4.95 2.73 0.69
C LEU A 208 -5.33 3.56 1.94
N LEU A 209 -4.63 4.66 2.23
CA LEU A 209 -4.99 5.56 3.34
C LEU A 209 -6.38 6.20 3.18
N PRO A 210 -6.82 6.62 1.98
CA PRO A 210 -8.19 7.09 1.79
C PRO A 210 -9.24 6.07 2.24
N SER A 211 -9.06 4.79 1.93
CA SER A 211 -9.98 3.72 2.35
C SER A 211 -9.91 3.44 3.87
N VAL A 212 -8.74 3.67 4.52
CA VAL A 212 -8.62 3.62 5.99
C VAL A 212 -9.37 4.77 6.65
N SER A 213 -9.32 5.98 6.07
CA SER A 213 -9.96 7.18 6.62
C SER A 213 -11.49 7.12 6.62
N VAL A 214 -12.07 6.13 5.98
CA VAL A 214 -13.52 5.88 5.95
C VAL A 214 -13.88 4.49 6.50
N GLY A 215 -12.91 3.78 7.08
CA GLY A 215 -13.14 2.45 7.65
C GLY A 215 -13.45 1.35 6.64
N ALA A 216 -13.18 1.57 5.35
CA ALA A 216 -13.33 0.54 4.32
C ALA A 216 -12.29 -0.58 4.45
N ILE A 217 -11.15 -0.30 5.08
CA ILE A 217 -10.14 -1.28 5.46
C ILE A 217 -9.52 -0.93 6.82
N GLU A 218 -9.07 -1.96 7.52
CA GLU A 218 -8.47 -1.84 8.83
C GLU A 218 -7.03 -1.30 8.77
N THR A 219 -6.61 -0.55 9.80
CA THR A 219 -5.26 0.03 9.90
C THR A 219 -4.14 -1.00 9.79
N ARG A 220 -4.35 -2.21 10.35
CA ARG A 220 -3.40 -3.32 10.30
C ARG A 220 -3.18 -3.90 8.90
N GLN A 221 -4.04 -3.59 7.94
CA GLN A 221 -3.97 -4.12 6.57
C GLN A 221 -3.06 -3.29 5.68
N VAL A 222 -2.95 -1.99 5.95
CA VAL A 222 -2.05 -1.07 5.24
C VAL A 222 -0.67 -0.99 5.88
N THR A 223 -0.48 -1.61 7.05
CA THR A 223 0.80 -1.65 7.77
C THR A 223 1.36 -3.06 7.83
N TYR A 224 2.69 -3.19 7.71
CA TYR A 224 3.35 -4.48 7.86
C TYR A 224 4.68 -4.34 8.60
N PRO A 225 4.89 -5.03 9.77
CA PRO A 225 6.07 -4.85 10.57
C PRO A 225 7.36 -5.20 9.83
N PHE A 226 8.37 -4.31 9.86
CA PHE A 226 9.67 -4.54 9.21
C PHE A 226 10.36 -5.79 9.72
N ARG A 227 10.35 -6.04 11.02
CA ARG A 227 10.97 -7.25 11.60
C ARG A 227 10.37 -8.54 11.02
N ARG A 228 9.08 -8.52 10.65
CA ARG A 228 8.44 -9.65 9.98
C ARG A 228 8.80 -9.75 8.49
N ILE A 229 9.02 -8.60 7.83
CA ILE A 229 9.53 -8.59 6.45
C ILE A 229 10.93 -9.20 6.40
N PHE A 230 11.77 -8.82 7.36
CA PHE A 230 13.19 -9.18 7.39
C PHE A 230 13.50 -10.47 8.16
N GLU A 231 12.50 -11.15 8.72
CA GLU A 231 12.66 -12.37 9.54
C GLU A 231 13.48 -13.47 8.86
N ALA A 232 13.34 -13.60 7.54
CA ALA A 232 14.04 -14.62 6.75
C ALA A 232 15.14 -14.01 5.84
N THR A 233 15.68 -12.86 6.21
CA THR A 233 16.75 -12.13 5.49
C THR A 233 17.94 -11.89 6.39
N ASN A 234 19.05 -11.41 5.83
CA ASN A 234 20.21 -10.93 6.59
C ASN A 234 20.18 -9.42 6.81
N ILE A 235 19.02 -8.78 6.58
CA ILE A 235 18.82 -7.35 6.77
C ILE A 235 18.71 -7.05 8.28
N ARG A 236 19.59 -6.20 8.78
CA ARG A 236 19.49 -5.62 10.12
C ARG A 236 18.52 -4.44 10.07
N PHE A 237 17.51 -4.43 10.93
CA PHE A 237 16.57 -3.32 11.04
C PHE A 237 16.84 -2.51 12.30
N LYS A 238 16.93 -1.18 12.14
CA LYS A 238 17.03 -0.20 13.22
C LYS A 238 15.82 0.73 13.17
N LYS A 239 15.05 0.80 14.29
CA LYS A 239 14.00 1.81 14.46
C LYS A 239 14.65 3.05 15.07
N GLU A 240 15.07 3.98 14.22
CA GLU A 240 15.77 5.20 14.60
C GLU A 240 15.32 6.36 13.72
N THR A 241 15.40 7.58 14.26
CA THR A 241 15.15 8.80 13.47
C THR A 241 16.50 9.37 13.02
N VAL A 242 16.78 9.31 11.74
CA VAL A 242 17.99 9.91 11.16
C VAL A 242 17.87 11.43 11.25
N GLU A 243 18.83 12.06 11.91
CA GLU A 243 18.88 13.51 12.10
C GLU A 243 19.80 14.18 11.10
N ARG A 244 20.96 13.58 10.82
CA ARG A 244 21.97 14.14 9.94
C ARG A 244 22.76 13.03 9.25
N ILE A 245 23.29 13.33 8.08
CA ILE A 245 24.19 12.47 7.31
C ILE A 245 25.49 13.24 7.08
N ASP A 246 26.59 12.64 7.56
CA ASP A 246 27.93 13.17 7.35
C ASP A 246 28.56 12.42 6.18
N LEU A 247 28.47 13.01 4.99
CA LEU A 247 28.97 12.41 3.75
C LEU A 247 30.50 12.38 3.70
N ALA A 248 31.18 13.28 4.40
CA ALA A 248 32.65 13.33 4.43
C ALA A 248 33.21 12.16 5.26
N ARG A 249 32.54 11.81 6.36
CA ARG A 249 32.93 10.67 7.23
C ARG A 249 32.25 9.36 6.82
N ASN A 250 31.30 9.39 5.90
CA ASN A 250 30.41 8.27 5.55
C ASN A 250 29.67 7.69 6.79
N VAL A 251 29.05 8.55 7.58
CA VAL A 251 28.35 8.20 8.82
C VAL A 251 26.96 8.80 8.86
N ILE A 252 25.99 8.01 9.29
CA ILE A 252 24.62 8.45 9.61
C ILE A 252 24.53 8.69 11.11
N ILE A 253 23.95 9.82 11.50
CA ILE A 253 23.69 10.17 12.89
C ILE A 253 22.19 10.08 13.13
N SER A 254 21.80 9.18 14.01
CA SER A 254 20.41 8.87 14.33
C SER A 254 20.10 9.15 15.79
N LYS A 255 18.88 9.61 16.05
CA LYS A 255 18.28 9.72 17.38
C LYS A 255 17.56 8.44 17.74
N VAL A 256 17.83 7.93 18.93
CA VAL A 256 17.22 6.73 19.51
C VAL A 256 16.59 7.07 20.85
N ASP A 257 15.31 6.77 21.00
CA ASP A 257 14.64 6.86 22.29
C ASP A 257 14.98 5.62 23.12
N VAL A 258 15.66 5.80 24.26
CA VAL A 258 16.02 4.74 25.21
C VAL A 258 15.28 4.94 26.52
N ALA A 259 14.92 3.83 27.19
CA ALA A 259 14.29 3.91 28.50
C ALA A 259 15.24 4.60 29.51
N GLY A 260 14.69 5.46 30.35
CA GLY A 260 15.43 6.04 31.48
C GLY A 260 15.72 4.99 32.58
N ASP A 261 16.79 5.21 33.34
CA ASP A 261 17.29 4.26 34.35
C ASP A 261 16.47 4.20 35.64
N ALA A 262 15.32 4.87 35.73
CA ALA A 262 14.52 4.91 36.95
C ALA A 262 13.05 4.60 36.71
N ALA A 263 12.40 3.99 37.69
CA ALA A 263 10.96 3.78 37.70
C ALA A 263 10.21 5.13 37.49
N GLY A 264 9.56 5.28 36.36
CA GLY A 264 8.85 6.52 35.98
C GLY A 264 9.70 7.52 35.19
N GLY A 265 10.92 7.19 34.78
CA GLY A 265 11.83 8.10 34.06
C GLY A 265 11.39 8.39 32.63
N ALA A 266 11.46 9.68 32.24
CA ALA A 266 11.27 10.13 30.88
C ALA A 266 12.26 9.42 29.92
N LEU A 267 11.82 9.18 28.67
CA LEU A 267 12.67 8.62 27.63
C LEU A 267 13.91 9.51 27.45
N ARG A 268 15.10 8.89 27.51
CA ARG A 268 16.35 9.57 27.18
C ARG A 268 16.64 9.44 25.69
N VAL A 269 17.20 10.49 25.13
CA VAL A 269 17.67 10.53 23.75
C VAL A 269 19.13 10.13 23.71
N ARG A 270 19.46 9.12 22.92
CA ARG A 270 20.83 8.75 22.57
C ARG A 270 21.03 8.99 21.08
N HIS A 271 22.25 9.42 20.72
CA HIS A 271 22.65 9.53 19.31
C HIS A 271 23.53 8.32 18.99
N ASP A 272 23.15 7.59 17.94
CA ASP A 272 23.91 6.47 17.40
C ASP A 272 24.57 6.87 16.08
N GLU A 273 25.82 6.49 15.89
CA GLU A 273 26.53 6.60 14.62
C GLU A 273 26.47 5.25 13.88
N THR A 274 26.05 5.29 12.62
CA THR A 274 26.03 4.12 11.73
C THR A 274 26.90 4.40 10.50
N PRO A 275 28.11 3.82 10.42
CA PRO A 275 29.00 4.00 9.29
C PRO A 275 28.52 3.19 8.07
N PHE A 276 28.79 3.70 6.86
CA PHE A 276 28.44 3.05 5.60
C PHE A 276 29.57 3.11 4.57
N ASP A 277 29.62 2.12 3.69
CA ASP A 277 30.42 2.14 2.47
C ASP A 277 29.55 2.53 1.27
N TYR A 278 28.27 2.11 1.27
CA TYR A 278 27.23 2.56 0.32
C TYR A 278 25.99 3.02 1.08
N LEU A 279 25.38 4.08 0.61
CA LEU A 279 24.17 4.69 1.17
C LEU A 279 23.05 4.77 0.15
N VAL A 280 21.86 4.34 0.55
CA VAL A 280 20.61 4.52 -0.21
C VAL A 280 19.69 5.42 0.60
N LEU A 281 19.45 6.64 0.10
CA LEU A 281 18.53 7.61 0.69
C LEU A 281 17.16 7.49 0.02
N ALA A 282 16.20 6.96 0.73
CA ALA A 282 14.82 6.81 0.30
C ALA A 282 13.82 7.27 1.39
N PRO A 283 14.03 8.48 1.99
CA PRO A 283 13.21 8.93 3.12
C PRO A 283 11.78 9.31 2.71
N GLY A 284 11.48 9.29 1.42
CA GLY A 284 10.17 9.65 0.88
C GLY A 284 9.91 11.16 0.90
N SER A 285 8.67 11.52 1.16
CA SER A 285 8.16 12.89 1.05
C SER A 285 7.29 13.27 2.25
N THR A 286 7.07 14.59 2.35
CA THR A 286 6.12 15.23 3.26
C THR A 286 5.08 16.03 2.47
N THR A 287 4.03 16.48 3.13
CA THR A 287 3.04 17.38 2.53
C THR A 287 3.66 18.75 2.29
N GLN A 288 3.43 19.32 1.11
CA GLN A 288 3.77 20.68 0.77
C GLN A 288 2.58 21.59 0.99
N THR A 289 2.66 22.48 1.97
CA THR A 289 1.58 23.42 2.31
C THR A 289 1.63 24.72 1.53
N PHE A 290 2.70 24.95 0.73
CA PHE A 290 2.95 26.19 -0.01
C PHE A 290 2.93 27.44 0.88
N ASN A 291 3.25 27.28 2.17
CA ASN A 291 3.17 28.31 3.22
C ASN A 291 1.76 28.95 3.33
N THR A 292 0.71 28.18 3.04
CA THR A 292 -0.66 28.63 3.19
C THR A 292 -0.97 28.83 4.68
N PRO A 293 -1.33 30.04 5.13
CA PRO A 293 -1.63 30.31 6.52
C PRO A 293 -2.80 29.43 7.04
N GLY A 294 -2.66 28.89 8.25
CA GLY A 294 -3.67 28.06 8.88
C GLY A 294 -3.69 26.60 8.41
N CYS A 295 -2.71 26.16 7.61
CA CYS A 295 -2.60 24.75 7.23
C CYS A 295 -2.47 23.79 8.43
N GLU A 296 -2.06 24.29 9.60
CA GLU A 296 -2.02 23.53 10.85
C GLU A 296 -3.41 23.08 11.34
N HIS A 297 -4.47 23.73 10.87
CA HIS A 297 -5.86 23.34 11.17
C HIS A 297 -6.39 22.27 10.21
N ALA A 298 -5.66 21.95 9.15
CA ALA A 298 -6.09 20.96 8.17
C ALA A 298 -5.68 19.53 8.56
N PHE A 299 -6.50 18.57 8.18
CA PHE A 299 -6.12 17.15 8.16
C PHE A 299 -5.22 16.89 6.95
N PHE A 300 -4.28 15.98 7.11
CA PHE A 300 -3.43 15.51 6.01
C PHE A 300 -3.78 14.06 5.64
N MET A 301 -3.16 13.53 4.59
CA MET A 301 -3.36 12.13 4.16
C MET A 301 -2.02 11.49 3.76
N ARG A 302 -1.09 11.42 4.72
CA ARG A 302 0.28 10.91 4.51
C ARG A 302 0.65 9.78 5.45
N GLU A 303 0.12 9.81 6.66
CA GLU A 303 0.43 8.85 7.71
C GLU A 303 -0.83 8.12 8.17
N LEU A 304 -0.64 7.00 8.87
CA LEU A 304 -1.76 6.24 9.41
C LEU A 304 -2.59 7.06 10.40
N GLY A 305 -1.92 7.86 11.23
CA GLY A 305 -2.57 8.75 12.19
C GLY A 305 -3.48 9.79 11.51
N ASP A 306 -3.09 10.29 10.35
CA ASP A 306 -3.90 11.26 9.59
C ASP A 306 -5.25 10.65 9.18
N ALA A 307 -5.23 9.42 8.66
CA ALA A 307 -6.45 8.72 8.23
C ALA A 307 -7.39 8.44 9.41
N ILE A 308 -6.84 8.03 10.57
CA ILE A 308 -7.61 7.79 11.79
C ILE A 308 -8.22 9.10 12.32
N ALA A 309 -7.42 10.18 12.35
CA ALA A 309 -7.88 11.49 12.82
C ALA A 309 -9.02 12.02 11.95
N LEU A 310 -8.90 11.95 10.62
CA LEU A 310 -9.96 12.37 9.71
C LEU A 310 -11.24 11.55 9.91
N ARG A 311 -11.13 10.22 10.06
CA ARG A 311 -12.28 9.34 10.31
C ARG A 311 -13.02 9.73 11.58
N ASN A 312 -12.30 9.86 12.70
CA ASN A 312 -12.90 10.22 13.97
C ASN A 312 -13.57 11.59 13.90
N HIS A 313 -12.91 12.56 13.29
CA HIS A 313 -13.45 13.90 13.12
C HIS A 313 -14.75 13.93 12.29
N ILE A 314 -14.83 13.16 11.18
CA ILE A 314 -16.07 13.07 10.39
C ILE A 314 -17.22 12.53 11.24
N ILE A 315 -16.97 11.50 12.05
CA ILE A 315 -17.99 10.93 12.94
C ILE A 315 -18.38 11.95 14.02
N ASP A 316 -17.42 12.66 14.64
CA ASP A 316 -17.69 13.73 15.62
C ASP A 316 -18.55 14.86 15.02
N CYS A 317 -18.32 15.22 13.76
CA CYS A 317 -19.14 16.21 13.05
C CYS A 317 -20.60 15.74 12.94
N PHE A 318 -20.85 14.47 12.63
CA PHE A 318 -22.19 13.90 12.56
C PHE A 318 -22.85 13.83 13.93
N GLU A 319 -22.13 13.35 14.96
CA GLU A 319 -22.64 13.30 16.36
C GLU A 319 -23.02 14.67 16.89
N THR A 320 -22.25 15.70 16.52
CA THR A 320 -22.51 17.08 16.96
C THR A 320 -23.64 17.71 16.16
N ALA A 321 -23.63 17.57 14.83
CA ALA A 321 -24.66 18.12 13.96
C ALA A 321 -26.05 17.54 14.22
N ALA A 322 -26.16 16.26 14.61
CA ALA A 322 -27.41 15.61 14.95
C ALA A 322 -28.12 16.25 16.19
N ARG A 323 -27.38 16.97 17.02
CA ARG A 323 -27.89 17.66 18.21
C ARG A 323 -28.01 19.17 18.01
N GLU A 324 -27.52 19.71 16.90
CA GLU A 324 -27.47 21.13 16.61
C GLU A 324 -28.79 21.61 16.01
N SER A 325 -29.45 22.55 16.67
CA SER A 325 -30.70 23.16 16.21
C SER A 325 -30.47 24.29 15.18
N ASN A 326 -29.29 24.92 15.23
CA ASN A 326 -28.93 25.95 14.27
C ASN A 326 -28.49 25.33 12.93
N ARG A 327 -29.36 25.45 11.94
CA ARG A 327 -29.13 24.88 10.58
C ARG A 327 -27.82 25.35 9.94
N ALA A 328 -27.40 26.60 10.18
CA ALA A 328 -26.17 27.14 9.62
C ALA A 328 -24.92 26.49 10.26
N LEU A 329 -24.94 26.30 11.60
CA LEU A 329 -23.86 25.60 12.31
C LEU A 329 -23.82 24.12 11.94
N ALA A 330 -24.99 23.46 11.81
CA ALA A 330 -25.04 22.08 11.34
C ALA A 330 -24.45 21.94 9.93
N GLN A 331 -24.75 22.85 9.02
CA GLN A 331 -24.17 22.84 7.67
C GLN A 331 -22.65 23.07 7.67
N GLU A 332 -22.14 23.94 8.54
CA GLU A 332 -20.71 24.17 8.73
C GLU A 332 -19.98 22.88 9.15
N MET A 333 -20.58 22.11 10.07
CA MET A 333 -20.05 20.82 10.52
C MET A 333 -20.11 19.75 9.44
N LEU A 334 -21.17 19.76 8.62
CA LEU A 334 -21.43 18.77 7.58
C LEU A 334 -20.86 19.15 6.20
N ARG A 335 -20.09 20.24 6.12
CA ARG A 335 -19.31 20.59 4.93
C ARG A 335 -17.89 20.09 5.10
N PHE A 336 -17.43 19.28 4.15
CA PHE A 336 -16.10 18.66 4.11
C PHE A 336 -15.33 19.20 2.90
N VAL A 337 -14.26 19.96 3.14
CA VAL A 337 -13.46 20.60 2.09
C VAL A 337 -12.18 19.80 1.87
N VAL A 338 -12.03 19.18 0.71
CA VAL A 338 -10.82 18.48 0.29
C VAL A 338 -10.02 19.38 -0.66
N ILE A 339 -8.75 19.61 -0.39
CA ILE A 339 -7.89 20.56 -1.10
C ILE A 339 -6.86 19.80 -1.92
N GLY A 340 -6.91 19.96 -3.25
CA GLY A 340 -6.06 19.28 -4.22
C GLY A 340 -6.75 18.11 -4.91
N ALA A 341 -7.05 18.24 -6.21
CA ALA A 341 -7.71 17.22 -7.02
C ALA A 341 -6.73 16.26 -7.73
N GLY A 342 -5.59 15.97 -7.11
CA GLY A 342 -4.73 14.84 -7.46
C GLY A 342 -5.38 13.50 -7.08
N PRO A 343 -4.71 12.35 -7.33
CA PRO A 343 -5.27 11.04 -7.04
C PRO A 343 -5.77 10.89 -5.59
N THR A 344 -4.97 11.30 -4.62
CA THR A 344 -5.34 11.21 -3.19
C THR A 344 -6.58 12.03 -2.86
N GLY A 345 -6.69 13.29 -3.36
CA GLY A 345 -7.85 14.14 -3.07
C GLY A 345 -9.13 13.63 -3.73
N VAL A 346 -9.04 13.11 -4.95
CA VAL A 346 -10.17 12.46 -5.64
C VAL A 346 -10.66 11.24 -4.86
N GLU A 347 -9.73 10.39 -4.40
CA GLU A 347 -10.05 9.22 -3.59
C GLU A 347 -10.63 9.60 -2.23
N VAL A 348 -10.04 10.57 -1.52
CA VAL A 348 -10.58 11.05 -0.22
C VAL A 348 -11.98 11.65 -0.37
N ALA A 349 -12.19 12.56 -1.33
CA ALA A 349 -13.48 13.20 -1.52
C ALA A 349 -14.60 12.19 -1.85
N SER A 350 -14.30 11.23 -2.72
CA SER A 350 -15.25 10.19 -3.10
C SER A 350 -15.51 9.18 -1.97
N GLU A 351 -14.49 8.77 -1.22
CA GLU A 351 -14.62 7.84 -0.09
C GLU A 351 -15.36 8.50 1.10
N VAL A 352 -15.12 9.80 1.37
CA VAL A 352 -15.87 10.56 2.39
C VAL A 352 -17.35 10.63 2.02
N ARG A 353 -17.67 10.96 0.77
CA ARG A 353 -19.06 10.99 0.31
C ARG A 353 -19.71 9.59 0.41
N ASP A 354 -18.99 8.56 0.02
CA ASP A 354 -19.47 7.17 0.10
C ASP A 354 -19.72 6.70 1.55
N LEU A 355 -18.85 7.08 2.50
CA LEU A 355 -19.04 6.86 3.93
C LEU A 355 -20.31 7.55 4.43
N ILE A 356 -20.50 8.80 4.03
CA ILE A 356 -21.68 9.60 4.44
C ILE A 356 -22.95 8.93 3.95
N ASP A 357 -23.04 8.65 2.65
CA ASP A 357 -24.28 8.15 2.03
C ASP A 357 -24.67 6.74 2.50
N LYS A 358 -23.69 5.86 2.64
CA LYS A 358 -23.96 4.44 2.90
C LYS A 358 -23.90 4.06 4.37
N VAL A 359 -23.18 4.84 5.18
CA VAL A 359 -22.92 4.44 6.56
C VAL A 359 -23.50 5.44 7.55
N LEU A 360 -23.21 6.74 7.37
CA LEU A 360 -23.59 7.73 8.38
C LEU A 360 -25.04 8.17 8.21
N LEU A 361 -25.42 8.70 7.07
CA LEU A 361 -26.74 9.26 6.84
C LEU A 361 -27.89 8.29 7.21
N PRO A 362 -27.85 6.99 6.90
CA PRO A 362 -28.88 6.05 7.35
C PRO A 362 -28.99 5.88 8.88
N ARG A 363 -27.94 6.27 9.63
CA ARG A 363 -27.88 6.12 11.09
C ARG A 363 -28.15 7.42 11.86
N TYR A 364 -28.21 8.54 11.14
CA TYR A 364 -28.52 9.87 11.71
C TYR A 364 -29.78 10.46 11.04
N PRO A 365 -30.97 9.91 11.33
CA PRO A 365 -32.22 10.36 10.70
C PRO A 365 -32.58 11.81 11.04
N GLU A 366 -31.93 12.40 12.04
CA GLU A 366 -32.08 13.82 12.44
C GLU A 366 -31.40 14.77 11.47
N ILE A 367 -30.44 14.29 10.66
CA ILE A 367 -29.67 15.10 9.74
C ILE A 367 -30.38 15.18 8.39
N ASP A 368 -30.66 16.42 7.97
CA ASP A 368 -31.14 16.71 6.62
C ASP A 368 -30.00 16.56 5.61
N GLU A 369 -30.17 15.65 4.64
CA GLU A 369 -29.19 15.41 3.57
C GLU A 369 -28.79 16.70 2.82
N ALA A 370 -29.70 17.67 2.70
CA ALA A 370 -29.43 18.96 2.07
C ALA A 370 -28.36 19.82 2.77
N LEU A 371 -27.99 19.48 4.01
CA LEU A 371 -26.91 20.15 4.72
C LEU A 371 -25.51 19.60 4.38
N ILE A 372 -25.46 18.44 3.77
CA ILE A 372 -24.20 17.75 3.47
C ILE A 372 -23.58 18.33 2.20
N ASP A 373 -22.32 18.76 2.30
CA ASP A 373 -21.60 19.37 1.18
C ASP A 373 -20.14 18.86 1.17
N VAL A 374 -19.79 17.97 0.26
CA VAL A 374 -18.41 17.53 0.02
C VAL A 374 -17.83 18.31 -1.14
N VAL A 375 -16.82 19.12 -0.87
CA VAL A 375 -16.23 20.06 -1.83
C VAL A 375 -14.79 19.69 -2.11
N LEU A 376 -14.46 19.44 -3.37
CA LEU A 376 -13.09 19.23 -3.84
C LEU A 376 -12.59 20.52 -4.52
N VAL A 377 -11.53 21.11 -3.97
CA VAL A 377 -10.98 22.40 -4.43
C VAL A 377 -9.63 22.18 -5.11
N ASP A 378 -9.44 22.69 -6.32
CA ASP A 378 -8.16 22.63 -7.03
C ASP A 378 -7.86 23.89 -7.83
N THR A 379 -6.57 24.19 -7.99
CA THR A 379 -6.09 25.29 -8.81
C THR A 379 -6.11 25.01 -10.31
N GLY A 380 -6.22 23.75 -10.70
CA GLY A 380 -6.26 23.30 -12.08
C GLY A 380 -7.63 23.47 -12.75
N GLU A 381 -7.66 23.28 -14.06
CA GLU A 381 -8.88 23.34 -14.88
C GLU A 381 -9.67 22.01 -14.87
N ARG A 382 -9.07 20.95 -14.33
CA ARG A 382 -9.67 19.60 -14.24
C ARG A 382 -9.06 18.80 -13.08
N VAL A 383 -9.76 17.77 -12.67
CA VAL A 383 -9.22 16.79 -11.72
C VAL A 383 -8.09 15.97 -12.37
N LEU A 384 -7.24 15.36 -11.54
CA LEU A 384 -6.12 14.49 -11.96
C LEU A 384 -5.20 15.18 -12.98
N PRO A 385 -4.61 16.33 -12.65
CA PRO A 385 -3.79 17.12 -13.58
C PRO A 385 -2.61 16.27 -14.10
N GLY A 386 -2.37 16.35 -15.41
CA GLY A 386 -1.31 15.58 -16.09
C GLY A 386 -1.68 14.12 -16.40
N TRP A 387 -2.88 13.68 -16.04
CA TRP A 387 -3.36 12.34 -16.40
C TRP A 387 -4.01 12.32 -17.79
N ASN A 388 -4.28 11.09 -18.29
CA ASN A 388 -5.00 10.93 -19.54
C ASN A 388 -6.38 11.61 -19.43
N PRO A 389 -6.77 12.49 -20.37
CA PRO A 389 -8.02 13.25 -20.30
C PRO A 389 -9.25 12.38 -20.09
N ALA A 390 -9.35 11.25 -20.78
CA ALA A 390 -10.52 10.36 -20.66
C ALA A 390 -10.63 9.70 -19.28
N VAL A 391 -9.50 9.49 -18.58
CA VAL A 391 -9.48 8.99 -17.19
C VAL A 391 -9.95 10.10 -16.25
N ALA A 392 -9.45 11.32 -16.42
CA ALA A 392 -9.82 12.48 -15.63
C ALA A 392 -11.33 12.81 -15.80
N ASP A 393 -11.82 12.86 -17.05
CA ASP A 393 -13.24 13.12 -17.35
C ASP A 393 -14.16 12.03 -16.76
N SER A 394 -13.70 10.77 -16.75
CA SER A 394 -14.46 9.66 -16.14
C SER A 394 -14.52 9.79 -14.62
N ALA A 395 -13.40 10.18 -13.98
CA ALA A 395 -13.35 10.42 -12.54
C ALA A 395 -14.23 11.61 -12.15
N GLU A 396 -14.20 12.70 -12.91
CA GLU A 396 -14.97 13.91 -12.63
C GLU A 396 -16.48 13.69 -12.78
N ARG A 397 -16.91 12.97 -13.82
CA ARG A 397 -18.32 12.57 -13.95
C ARG A 397 -18.79 11.73 -12.75
N GLN A 398 -17.95 10.79 -12.30
CA GLN A 398 -18.29 9.97 -11.14
C GLN A 398 -18.36 10.78 -9.84
N LEU A 399 -17.43 11.73 -9.62
CA LEU A 399 -17.51 12.65 -8.49
C LEU A 399 -18.82 13.45 -8.48
N SER A 400 -19.20 13.98 -9.65
CA SER A 400 -20.48 14.70 -9.82
C SER A 400 -21.68 13.81 -9.53
N GLN A 401 -21.68 12.54 -10.00
CA GLN A 401 -22.74 11.57 -9.72
C GLN A 401 -22.87 11.21 -8.23
N LEU A 402 -21.74 11.21 -7.52
CA LEU A 402 -21.71 11.04 -6.05
C LEU A 402 -22.14 12.32 -5.30
N GLY A 403 -22.40 13.44 -5.99
CA GLY A 403 -22.72 14.71 -5.32
C GLY A 403 -21.50 15.43 -4.72
N VAL A 404 -20.29 15.09 -5.15
CA VAL A 404 -19.09 15.86 -4.79
C VAL A 404 -19.00 17.09 -5.69
N ARG A 405 -18.96 18.25 -5.07
CA ARG A 405 -18.87 19.54 -5.77
C ARG A 405 -17.40 19.89 -6.03
N VAL A 406 -17.01 19.91 -7.30
CA VAL A 406 -15.64 20.26 -7.70
C VAL A 406 -15.53 21.75 -8.02
N LEU A 407 -14.58 22.44 -7.37
CA LEU A 407 -14.26 23.85 -7.63
C LEU A 407 -12.90 23.92 -8.33
N HIS A 408 -12.95 24.13 -9.65
CA HIS A 408 -11.77 24.34 -10.48
C HIS A 408 -11.26 25.76 -10.38
N GLN A 409 -9.97 25.96 -10.73
CA GLN A 409 -9.29 27.27 -10.73
C GLN A 409 -9.44 28.02 -9.39
N ALA A 410 -9.66 27.26 -8.31
CA ALA A 410 -9.90 27.74 -6.98
C ALA A 410 -8.66 27.51 -6.10
N ARG A 411 -7.99 28.60 -5.71
CA ARG A 411 -6.83 28.53 -4.85
C ARG A 411 -7.21 28.84 -3.40
N VAL A 412 -6.83 27.98 -2.48
CA VAL A 412 -6.95 28.25 -1.06
C VAL A 412 -5.90 29.28 -0.65
N GLU A 413 -6.34 30.38 -0.01
CA GLU A 413 -5.49 31.45 0.51
C GLU A 413 -5.19 31.26 2.00
N GLN A 414 -6.17 30.77 2.75
CA GLN A 414 -6.04 30.64 4.21
C GLN A 414 -7.05 29.59 4.72
N ILE A 415 -6.69 28.92 5.80
CA ILE A 415 -7.55 27.97 6.51
C ILE A 415 -7.74 28.47 7.94
N GLY A 416 -8.98 28.54 8.40
CA GLY A 416 -9.34 28.78 9.80
C GLY A 416 -9.83 27.48 10.45
N THR A 417 -10.19 27.57 11.72
CA THR A 417 -10.78 26.44 12.47
C THR A 417 -12.18 26.08 11.96
N GLU A 418 -12.91 27.05 11.38
CA GLU A 418 -14.31 26.92 10.98
C GLU A 418 -14.56 27.37 9.52
N TRP A 419 -13.51 27.60 8.75
CA TRP A 419 -13.65 28.06 7.37
C TRP A 419 -12.40 27.82 6.53
N VAL A 420 -12.60 27.77 5.21
CA VAL A 420 -11.56 27.78 4.18
C VAL A 420 -11.80 28.97 3.28
N LYS A 421 -10.83 29.88 3.16
CA LYS A 421 -10.89 31.06 2.30
C LYS A 421 -10.20 30.78 0.97
N LEU A 422 -10.92 31.03 -0.11
CA LEU A 422 -10.43 30.94 -1.48
C LEU A 422 -9.93 32.31 -1.98
N LYS A 423 -9.02 32.27 -2.94
CA LYS A 423 -8.60 33.48 -3.68
C LYS A 423 -9.81 34.11 -4.34
N GLY A 424 -9.94 35.43 -4.19
CA GLY A 424 -11.12 36.17 -4.66
C GLY A 424 -12.17 36.42 -3.57
N GLY A 425 -11.89 36.01 -2.32
CA GLY A 425 -12.67 36.38 -1.13
C GLY A 425 -13.79 35.40 -0.75
N THR A 426 -14.09 34.41 -1.59
CA THR A 426 -15.08 33.36 -1.25
C THR A 426 -14.65 32.61 -0.01
N LYS A 427 -15.54 32.47 0.96
CA LYS A 427 -15.33 31.76 2.21
C LYS A 427 -16.26 30.56 2.26
N LEU A 428 -15.71 29.39 2.47
CA LEU A 428 -16.45 28.15 2.72
C LEU A 428 -16.46 27.91 4.22
N GLU A 429 -17.61 28.11 4.86
CA GLU A 429 -17.77 27.79 6.28
C GLU A 429 -17.73 26.27 6.44
N SER A 430 -16.72 25.76 7.14
CA SER A 430 -16.47 24.32 7.30
C SER A 430 -15.47 24.09 8.43
N ARG A 431 -15.73 23.11 9.27
CA ARG A 431 -14.80 22.64 10.32
C ARG A 431 -13.84 21.56 9.83
N THR A 432 -13.98 21.14 8.57
CA THR A 432 -13.15 20.10 7.98
C THR A 432 -12.43 20.60 6.74
N ALA A 433 -11.12 20.75 6.84
CA ALA A 433 -10.24 20.95 5.70
C ALA A 433 -9.26 19.77 5.61
N CYS A 434 -9.26 19.04 4.50
CA CYS A 434 -8.32 17.96 4.25
C CYS A 434 -7.34 18.35 3.15
N TRP A 435 -6.07 18.55 3.49
CA TRP A 435 -5.04 18.99 2.57
C TRP A 435 -4.38 17.80 1.86
N CYS A 436 -4.72 17.60 0.61
CA CYS A 436 -4.16 16.56 -0.27
C CYS A 436 -3.26 17.14 -1.38
N ALA A 437 -3.04 18.47 -1.38
CA ALA A 437 -2.26 19.17 -2.39
C ALA A 437 -0.77 19.19 -2.06
N GLY A 438 0.07 18.99 -3.09
CA GLY A 438 1.50 19.21 -3.00
C GLY A 438 2.29 18.13 -2.25
N VAL A 439 3.50 17.89 -2.76
CA VAL A 439 4.47 16.94 -2.21
C VAL A 439 5.84 17.58 -2.24
N ALA A 440 6.58 17.54 -1.12
CA ALA A 440 7.97 17.95 -1.02
C ALA A 440 8.81 16.78 -0.49
N ALA A 441 10.10 16.78 -0.76
CA ALA A 441 11.00 15.78 -0.19
C ALA A 441 11.00 15.83 1.35
N ALA A 442 11.30 14.69 1.98
CA ALA A 442 11.38 14.62 3.43
C ALA A 442 12.37 15.65 4.01
N PRO A 443 12.08 16.28 5.17
CA PRO A 443 12.93 17.32 5.77
C PRO A 443 14.37 16.89 6.04
N LEU A 444 14.62 15.59 6.16
CA LEU A 444 15.96 15.02 6.30
C LEU A 444 16.88 15.48 5.14
N MET A 445 16.35 15.65 3.92
CA MET A 445 17.15 16.01 2.76
C MET A 445 17.89 17.35 2.94
N ALA A 446 17.28 18.32 3.63
CA ALA A 446 17.92 19.60 3.97
C ALA A 446 19.12 19.45 4.94
N ARG A 447 19.28 18.29 5.60
CA ARG A 447 20.35 18.00 6.55
C ARG A 447 21.43 17.06 5.99
N THR A 448 21.42 16.85 4.69
CA THR A 448 22.41 16.01 4.00
C THR A 448 23.60 16.78 3.47
N GLY A 449 23.48 18.12 3.34
CA GLY A 449 24.48 18.96 2.67
C GLY A 449 24.48 18.84 1.14
N LEU A 450 23.57 18.06 0.56
CA LEU A 450 23.44 17.91 -0.89
C LEU A 450 22.68 19.10 -1.51
N PRO A 451 22.96 19.47 -2.77
CA PRO A 451 22.20 20.52 -3.46
C PRO A 451 20.77 20.07 -3.71
N LEU A 452 19.81 20.92 -3.34
CA LEU A 452 18.37 20.65 -3.41
C LEU A 452 17.68 21.53 -4.45
N ASP A 453 16.66 20.98 -5.12
CA ASP A 453 15.73 21.77 -5.90
C ASP A 453 14.70 22.51 -5.00
N ARG A 454 13.77 23.28 -5.62
CA ARG A 454 12.73 24.04 -4.89
C ARG A 454 11.76 23.15 -4.09
N ALA A 455 11.67 21.87 -4.42
CA ALA A 455 10.85 20.89 -3.72
C ALA A 455 11.65 20.10 -2.66
N GLY A 456 12.91 20.48 -2.40
CA GLY A 456 13.78 19.81 -1.45
C GLY A 456 14.37 18.49 -1.95
N ARG A 457 14.32 18.20 -3.25
CA ARG A 457 14.79 16.96 -3.86
C ARG A 457 16.22 17.12 -4.39
N VAL A 458 16.96 16.01 -4.43
CA VAL A 458 18.32 15.95 -4.96
C VAL A 458 18.28 15.53 -6.43
N ALA A 459 18.99 16.25 -7.30
CA ALA A 459 19.22 15.81 -8.67
C ALA A 459 20.15 14.61 -8.68
N VAL A 460 19.78 13.58 -9.44
CA VAL A 460 20.54 12.32 -9.54
C VAL A 460 20.94 12.02 -10.97
N GLU A 461 22.01 11.22 -11.09
CA GLU A 461 22.48 10.67 -12.37
C GLU A 461 21.52 9.59 -12.92
N ALA A 462 21.76 9.15 -14.14
CA ALA A 462 20.92 8.15 -14.82
C ALA A 462 20.81 6.82 -14.07
N ASP A 463 21.72 6.49 -13.19
CA ASP A 463 21.72 5.29 -12.36
C ASP A 463 21.25 5.53 -10.92
N CYS A 464 20.67 6.70 -10.65
CA CYS A 464 20.19 7.20 -9.35
C CYS A 464 21.30 7.55 -8.34
N ARG A 465 22.56 7.64 -8.74
CA ARG A 465 23.63 8.17 -7.87
C ARG A 465 23.61 9.69 -7.80
N VAL A 466 24.16 10.20 -6.71
CA VAL A 466 24.35 11.63 -6.53
C VAL A 466 25.64 12.07 -7.25
N PRO A 467 25.60 13.10 -8.09
CA PRO A 467 26.81 13.67 -8.70
C PRO A 467 27.87 14.00 -7.65
N GLY A 468 29.11 13.55 -7.89
CA GLY A 468 30.23 13.71 -6.95
C GLY A 468 30.25 12.73 -5.76
N HIS A 469 29.23 11.91 -5.57
CA HIS A 469 29.14 10.90 -4.50
C HIS A 469 28.82 9.50 -5.07
N PRO A 470 29.81 8.79 -5.63
CA PRO A 470 29.58 7.53 -6.37
C PRO A 470 29.06 6.38 -5.49
N ASN A 471 29.09 6.53 -4.17
CA ASN A 471 28.61 5.56 -3.19
C ASN A 471 27.24 5.96 -2.57
N VAL A 472 26.61 7.06 -3.04
CA VAL A 472 25.35 7.55 -2.49
C VAL A 472 24.27 7.55 -3.58
N PHE A 473 23.15 6.88 -3.28
CA PHE A 473 21.96 6.84 -4.13
C PHE A 473 20.83 7.61 -3.45
N VAL A 474 20.05 8.38 -4.23
CA VAL A 474 18.81 9.02 -3.76
C VAL A 474 17.64 8.55 -4.63
N LEU A 475 16.55 8.10 -4.00
CA LEU A 475 15.47 7.39 -4.67
C LEU A 475 14.08 7.92 -4.28
N GLY A 476 13.12 7.64 -5.16
CA GLY A 476 11.71 7.97 -4.95
C GLY A 476 11.47 9.47 -4.87
N ASP A 477 10.58 9.87 -3.97
CA ASP A 477 10.12 11.26 -3.84
C ASP A 477 11.23 12.25 -3.41
N ALA A 478 12.35 11.75 -2.89
CA ALA A 478 13.51 12.55 -2.52
C ALA A 478 14.45 12.88 -3.70
N ALA A 479 14.28 12.22 -4.85
CA ALA A 479 15.10 12.38 -6.03
C ALA A 479 14.41 13.20 -7.12
N THR A 480 15.17 14.06 -7.80
CA THR A 480 14.80 14.64 -9.09
C THR A 480 15.48 13.83 -10.18
N PHE A 481 14.72 12.93 -10.80
CA PHE A 481 15.19 12.08 -11.90
C PHE A 481 14.61 12.58 -13.23
N PRO A 482 15.42 12.83 -14.27
CA PRO A 482 14.93 13.29 -15.57
C PRO A 482 14.15 12.18 -16.29
N GLY A 483 12.91 12.48 -16.69
CA GLY A 483 12.13 11.62 -17.56
C GLY A 483 12.61 11.67 -19.03
N LYS A 484 12.04 10.86 -19.89
CA LYS A 484 12.37 10.81 -21.32
C LYS A 484 12.06 12.11 -22.06
N ASP A 485 11.12 12.89 -21.56
CA ASP A 485 10.71 14.20 -22.09
C ASP A 485 11.51 15.37 -21.47
N GLY A 486 12.54 15.09 -20.69
CA GLY A 486 13.35 16.07 -19.98
C GLY A 486 12.68 16.65 -18.72
N ARG A 487 11.41 16.34 -18.45
CA ARG A 487 10.74 16.74 -17.21
C ARG A 487 11.06 15.76 -16.09
N PRO A 488 11.12 16.23 -14.84
CA PRO A 488 11.28 15.32 -13.71
C PRO A 488 10.15 14.28 -13.63
N LEU A 489 10.50 13.04 -13.31
CA LEU A 489 9.49 12.03 -13.01
C LEU A 489 8.64 12.45 -11.81
N PRO A 490 7.32 12.20 -11.86
CA PRO A 490 6.44 12.54 -10.75
C PRO A 490 6.73 11.67 -9.51
N PRO A 491 6.44 12.17 -8.28
CA PRO A 491 6.61 11.42 -7.04
C PRO A 491 5.53 10.35 -6.90
N LEU A 492 5.76 9.21 -7.53
CA LEU A 492 4.83 8.07 -7.57
C LEU A 492 5.46 6.82 -6.96
N GLY A 493 4.67 6.04 -6.24
CA GLY A 493 5.10 4.76 -5.70
C GLY A 493 5.65 3.81 -6.77
N GLN A 494 5.11 3.85 -8.01
CA GLN A 494 5.61 3.04 -9.13
C GLN A 494 7.00 3.47 -9.62
N VAL A 495 7.36 4.75 -9.53
CA VAL A 495 8.73 5.22 -9.80
C VAL A 495 9.65 4.72 -8.69
N ALA A 496 9.24 4.92 -7.44
CA ALA A 496 10.03 4.58 -6.26
C ALA A 496 10.42 3.09 -6.21
N PHE A 497 9.48 2.16 -6.38
CA PHE A 497 9.82 0.73 -6.30
C PHE A 497 10.66 0.26 -7.50
N GLN A 498 10.49 0.84 -8.70
CA GLN A 498 11.32 0.52 -9.85
C GLN A 498 12.75 1.04 -9.68
N GLN A 499 12.93 2.26 -9.14
CA GLN A 499 14.25 2.79 -8.79
C GLN A 499 14.92 1.90 -7.73
N GLY A 500 14.20 1.49 -6.68
CA GLY A 500 14.71 0.58 -5.67
C GLY A 500 15.20 -0.73 -6.26
N ALA A 501 14.41 -1.36 -7.12
CA ALA A 501 14.78 -2.60 -7.79
C ALA A 501 15.99 -2.46 -8.73
N GLN A 502 16.15 -1.32 -9.41
CA GLN A 502 17.33 -1.05 -10.26
C GLN A 502 18.56 -0.74 -9.41
N THR A 503 18.41 0.02 -8.32
CA THR A 503 19.50 0.33 -7.39
C THR A 503 20.05 -0.93 -6.71
N ALA A 504 19.20 -1.88 -6.32
CA ALA A 504 19.66 -3.18 -5.84
C ALA A 504 20.57 -3.90 -6.86
N LYS A 505 20.20 -3.89 -8.13
CA LYS A 505 21.02 -4.48 -9.21
C LYS A 505 22.32 -3.70 -9.39
N ASN A 506 22.29 -2.37 -9.32
CA ASN A 506 23.46 -1.52 -9.47
C ASN A 506 24.44 -1.69 -8.29
N LEU A 507 23.94 -1.80 -7.06
CA LEU A 507 24.76 -2.15 -5.90
C LEU A 507 25.46 -3.50 -6.07
N VAL A 508 24.74 -4.52 -6.54
CA VAL A 508 25.33 -5.83 -6.87
C VAL A 508 26.45 -5.69 -7.91
N ARG A 509 26.26 -4.89 -8.94
CA ARG A 509 27.28 -4.64 -9.97
C ARG A 509 28.51 -3.94 -9.40
N LEU A 510 28.31 -2.88 -8.62
CA LEU A 510 29.39 -2.15 -7.96
C LEU A 510 30.21 -3.06 -7.04
N LEU A 511 29.55 -3.91 -6.28
CA LEU A 511 30.22 -4.89 -5.39
C LEU A 511 31.02 -5.94 -6.16
N ARG A 512 30.78 -6.08 -7.45
CA ARG A 512 31.55 -6.94 -8.38
C ARG A 512 32.62 -6.17 -9.18
N GLY A 513 32.74 -4.86 -8.98
CA GLY A 513 33.61 -4.03 -9.82
C GLY A 513 33.05 -3.78 -11.23
N GLU A 514 31.76 -4.02 -11.46
CA GLU A 514 31.11 -3.78 -12.76
C GLU A 514 30.50 -2.37 -12.80
N ALA A 515 30.41 -1.79 -14.00
CA ALA A 515 29.71 -0.52 -14.21
C ALA A 515 28.22 -0.64 -13.93
N THR A 516 27.62 0.40 -13.35
CA THR A 516 26.17 0.53 -13.14
C THR A 516 25.41 0.59 -14.47
N ARG A 517 24.10 0.43 -14.42
CA ARG A 517 23.20 0.61 -15.57
C ARG A 517 22.22 1.72 -15.30
N PRO A 518 21.83 2.49 -16.31
CA PRO A 518 20.81 3.53 -16.14
C PRO A 518 19.47 2.94 -15.71
N PHE A 519 18.71 3.75 -14.98
CA PHE A 519 17.33 3.46 -14.66
C PHE A 519 16.43 3.88 -15.81
N GLU A 520 15.58 2.98 -16.25
CA GLU A 520 14.54 3.25 -17.23
C GLU A 520 13.16 3.07 -16.60
N TYR A 521 12.43 4.17 -16.53
CA TYR A 521 11.06 4.13 -16.00
C TYR A 521 10.11 3.48 -17.01
N PHE A 522 9.37 2.50 -16.53
CA PHE A 522 8.27 1.87 -17.27
C PHE A 522 6.94 2.31 -16.65
N ASP A 523 6.14 3.07 -17.41
CA ASP A 523 4.80 3.49 -16.98
C ASP A 523 3.80 2.34 -17.10
N PHE A 524 3.40 1.77 -15.96
CA PHE A 524 2.36 0.74 -15.92
C PHE A 524 0.98 1.32 -16.22
N GLY A 525 0.78 2.62 -16.02
CA GLY A 525 -0.47 3.31 -16.22
C GLY A 525 -0.94 4.09 -15.00
N GLN A 526 -2.19 4.53 -15.06
CA GLN A 526 -2.84 5.42 -14.11
C GLN A 526 -4.09 4.75 -13.58
N LEU A 527 -4.26 4.71 -12.25
CA LEU A 527 -5.37 4.04 -11.59
C LEU A 527 -5.84 4.91 -10.42
N VAL A 528 -7.13 5.19 -10.35
CA VAL A 528 -7.77 5.93 -9.27
C VAL A 528 -9.13 5.30 -8.95
N SER A 529 -9.41 5.09 -7.66
CA SER A 529 -10.74 4.72 -7.17
C SER A 529 -11.59 5.98 -6.99
N VAL A 530 -12.87 5.92 -7.32
CA VAL A 530 -13.80 7.06 -7.16
C VAL A 530 -15.08 6.55 -6.49
N GLY A 531 -15.00 6.35 -5.18
CA GLY A 531 -16.06 5.77 -4.37
C GLY A 531 -16.22 4.26 -4.57
N HIS A 532 -17.34 3.73 -4.07
CA HIS A 532 -17.59 2.30 -4.06
C HIS A 532 -17.87 1.75 -5.46
N GLN A 533 -17.16 0.66 -5.81
CA GLN A 533 -17.33 -0.11 -7.06
C GLN A 533 -17.08 0.67 -8.36
N PHE A 534 -16.40 1.80 -8.28
CA PHE A 534 -16.00 2.56 -9.47
C PHE A 534 -14.50 2.91 -9.41
N ALA A 535 -13.82 2.73 -10.51
CA ALA A 535 -12.48 3.26 -10.73
C ALA A 535 -12.34 3.76 -12.17
N ALA A 536 -11.37 4.62 -12.37
CA ALA A 536 -10.93 5.05 -13.69
C ALA A 536 -9.46 4.63 -13.87
N VAL A 537 -9.19 3.87 -14.92
CA VAL A 537 -7.92 3.16 -15.12
C VAL A 537 -7.45 3.33 -16.56
N ARG A 538 -6.16 3.62 -16.72
CA ARG A 538 -5.41 3.41 -17.96
C ARG A 538 -4.24 2.46 -17.64
N LEU A 539 -4.28 1.25 -18.15
CA LEU A 539 -3.27 0.22 -17.91
C LEU A 539 -2.72 -0.28 -19.24
N LEU A 540 -1.41 -0.15 -19.46
CA LEU A 540 -0.73 -0.57 -20.70
C LEU A 540 -1.41 -0.05 -21.97
N GLY A 541 -1.95 1.16 -21.95
CA GLY A 541 -2.66 1.78 -23.06
C GLY A 541 -4.17 1.51 -23.12
N VAL A 542 -4.67 0.47 -22.43
CA VAL A 542 -6.11 0.16 -22.35
C VAL A 542 -6.77 1.05 -21.31
N ARG A 543 -7.93 1.61 -21.64
CA ARG A 543 -8.75 2.45 -20.76
C ARG A 543 -9.96 1.68 -20.29
N LEU A 544 -10.21 1.69 -19.00
CA LEU A 544 -11.36 1.06 -18.34
C LEU A 544 -11.96 2.05 -17.34
N SER A 545 -13.27 1.98 -17.14
CA SER A 545 -13.96 2.71 -16.07
C SER A 545 -15.12 1.88 -15.50
N GLY A 546 -15.62 2.25 -14.33
CA GLY A 546 -16.68 1.54 -13.64
C GLY A 546 -16.22 0.32 -12.87
N PHE A 547 -17.12 -0.66 -12.69
CA PHE A 547 -16.92 -1.85 -11.87
C PHE A 547 -15.73 -2.71 -12.32
N LEU A 548 -15.56 -2.95 -13.62
CA LEU A 548 -14.43 -3.74 -14.13
C LEU A 548 -13.09 -3.07 -13.83
N ALA A 549 -13.01 -1.75 -14.01
CA ALA A 549 -11.82 -0.98 -13.66
C ALA A 549 -11.51 -1.03 -12.15
N TRP A 550 -12.55 -0.97 -11.31
CA TRP A 550 -12.44 -1.09 -9.88
C TRP A 550 -11.95 -2.50 -9.44
N PHE A 551 -12.42 -3.55 -10.08
CA PHE A 551 -11.90 -4.91 -9.83
C PHE A 551 -10.42 -5.03 -10.22
N VAL A 552 -10.01 -4.46 -11.36
CA VAL A 552 -8.60 -4.39 -11.79
C VAL A 552 -7.76 -3.60 -10.78
N TRP A 553 -8.25 -2.44 -10.33
CA TRP A 553 -7.59 -1.60 -9.33
C TRP A 553 -7.37 -2.37 -8.02
N ARG A 554 -8.40 -3.02 -7.48
CA ARG A 554 -8.32 -3.88 -6.27
C ARG A 554 -7.29 -4.99 -6.43
N THR A 555 -7.33 -5.71 -7.55
CA THR A 555 -6.43 -6.85 -7.81
C THR A 555 -4.97 -6.40 -7.87
N LEU A 556 -4.69 -5.27 -8.54
CA LEU A 556 -3.34 -4.72 -8.64
C LEU A 556 -2.82 -4.25 -7.27
N TYR A 557 -3.64 -3.58 -6.47
CA TYR A 557 -3.25 -3.13 -5.14
C TYR A 557 -3.08 -4.30 -4.17
N LEU A 558 -3.96 -5.29 -4.21
CA LEU A 558 -3.79 -6.54 -3.46
C LEU A 558 -2.47 -7.24 -3.80
N GLY A 559 -2.10 -7.27 -5.09
CA GLY A 559 -0.81 -7.79 -5.54
C GLY A 559 0.39 -7.05 -4.97
N LYS A 560 0.28 -5.73 -4.73
CA LYS A 560 1.34 -4.86 -4.21
C LYS A 560 1.47 -4.86 -2.69
N LEU A 561 0.44 -5.27 -1.95
CA LEU A 561 0.51 -5.37 -0.48
C LEU A 561 1.62 -6.33 -0.05
N VAL A 562 2.22 -6.03 1.10
CA VAL A 562 3.27 -6.87 1.69
C VAL A 562 2.65 -7.95 2.56
N GLY A 563 3.21 -9.16 2.49
CA GLY A 563 2.80 -10.31 3.30
C GLY A 563 1.59 -11.06 2.77
N PHE A 564 1.75 -12.39 2.54
CA PHE A 564 0.70 -13.24 1.99
C PHE A 564 -0.55 -13.27 2.88
N GLY A 565 -0.38 -13.47 4.20
CA GLY A 565 -1.51 -13.48 5.13
C GLY A 565 -2.28 -12.15 5.18
N ASN A 566 -1.59 -11.01 4.95
CA ASN A 566 -2.22 -9.72 4.84
C ASN A 566 -3.06 -9.59 3.57
N LYS A 567 -2.56 -10.08 2.44
CA LYS A 567 -3.31 -10.12 1.17
C LYS A 567 -4.62 -10.89 1.29
N ILE A 568 -4.59 -12.05 1.98
CA ILE A 568 -5.80 -12.85 2.23
C ILE A 568 -6.80 -12.08 3.08
N ARG A 569 -6.36 -11.41 4.15
CA ARG A 569 -7.25 -10.61 5.00
C ARG A 569 -7.91 -9.47 4.22
N VAL A 570 -7.11 -8.67 3.52
CA VAL A 570 -7.63 -7.56 2.69
C VAL A 570 -8.61 -8.07 1.64
N MET A 571 -8.32 -9.19 1.01
CA MET A 571 -9.21 -9.81 0.05
C MET A 571 -10.54 -10.24 0.69
N LEU A 572 -10.49 -10.87 1.87
CA LEU A 572 -11.69 -11.29 2.59
C LEU A 572 -12.51 -10.08 3.04
N ASP A 573 -11.88 -9.07 3.62
CA ASP A 573 -12.56 -7.85 4.06
C ASP A 573 -13.18 -7.11 2.87
N TRP A 574 -12.46 -6.95 1.78
CA TRP A 574 -13.03 -6.37 0.56
C TRP A 574 -14.18 -7.19 -0.04
N THR A 575 -14.20 -8.49 0.18
CA THR A 575 -15.32 -9.34 -0.25
C THR A 575 -16.50 -9.17 0.70
N LEU A 576 -16.25 -9.09 2.00
CA LEU A 576 -17.27 -8.83 3.00
C LEU A 576 -17.92 -7.46 2.85
N ASP A 577 -17.13 -6.42 2.52
CA ASP A 577 -17.64 -5.06 2.23
C ASP A 577 -18.70 -4.99 1.11
N LEU A 578 -18.81 -6.03 0.28
CA LEU A 578 -19.86 -6.11 -0.74
C LEU A 578 -21.23 -6.48 -0.13
N PHE A 579 -21.23 -7.09 1.07
CA PHE A 579 -22.42 -7.69 1.70
C PHE A 579 -22.68 -7.17 3.11
N VAL A 580 -21.66 -6.66 3.79
CA VAL A 580 -21.71 -6.21 5.19
C VAL A 580 -21.38 -4.73 5.25
N GLU A 581 -22.16 -4.00 6.03
CA GLU A 581 -21.95 -2.58 6.24
C GLU A 581 -20.67 -2.28 7.02
N ARG A 582 -20.01 -1.17 6.68
CA ARG A 582 -18.80 -0.69 7.36
C ARG A 582 -19.12 -0.23 8.79
N SER A 583 -18.14 -0.37 9.69
CA SER A 583 -18.25 0.13 11.05
C SER A 583 -18.14 1.65 11.09
N SER A 584 -19.03 2.31 11.87
CA SER A 584 -18.97 3.74 12.19
C SER A 584 -18.28 4.03 13.52
N SER A 585 -17.58 3.06 14.12
CA SER A 585 -16.91 3.23 15.42
C SER A 585 -15.69 4.15 15.33
N GLN A 586 -15.50 5.02 16.31
CA GLN A 586 -14.29 5.81 16.48
C GLN A 586 -13.15 4.98 17.08
N ILE A 587 -11.91 5.38 16.80
CA ILE A 587 -10.70 4.71 17.30
C ILE A 587 -9.92 5.71 18.16
N HIS A 588 -10.10 5.66 19.49
CA HIS A 588 -9.54 6.63 20.45
C HIS A 588 -8.36 6.09 21.29
N ALA A 589 -7.53 5.19 20.78
CA ALA A 589 -6.51 4.48 21.56
C ALA A 589 -5.51 5.35 22.37
N THR A 590 -5.39 6.65 22.08
CA THR A 590 -4.38 7.52 22.72
C THR A 590 -5.00 8.64 23.56
N ARG A 591 -6.19 9.12 23.23
CA ARG A 591 -6.81 10.29 23.89
C ARG A 591 -7.38 9.94 25.25
N GLU A 592 -8.01 8.77 25.42
CA GLU A 592 -8.55 8.31 26.71
C GLU A 592 -7.48 8.20 27.81
N LYS A 593 -6.25 7.78 27.46
CA LYS A 593 -5.15 7.71 28.43
C LYS A 593 -4.68 9.08 28.90
N LEU A 594 -4.74 10.11 28.04
CA LEU A 594 -4.37 11.47 28.39
C LEU A 594 -5.47 12.17 29.21
N GLU A 595 -6.73 11.93 28.91
CA GLU A 595 -7.85 12.49 29.66
C GLU A 595 -7.96 11.87 31.07
N VAL A 596 -7.76 10.55 31.19
CA VAL A 596 -7.71 9.88 32.52
C VAL A 596 -6.53 10.40 33.35
N ALA A 597 -5.37 10.66 32.73
CA ALA A 597 -4.23 11.23 33.46
C ALA A 597 -4.48 12.68 33.87
N ALA A 598 -5.14 13.48 33.02
CA ALA A 598 -5.52 14.88 33.34
C ALA A 598 -6.56 14.95 34.47
N VAL A 599 -7.58 14.09 34.43
CA VAL A 599 -8.62 14.03 35.48
C VAL A 599 -8.02 13.61 36.85
N HIS A 600 -7.02 12.73 36.84
CA HIS A 600 -6.35 12.38 38.11
C HIS A 600 -5.46 13.50 38.66
N HIS A 601 -4.93 14.39 37.82
CA HIS A 601 -4.17 15.55 38.31
C HIS A 601 -5.06 16.73 38.79
N GLU A 602 -6.29 16.84 38.30
CA GLU A 602 -7.23 17.87 38.77
C GLU A 602 -7.94 17.50 40.10
N HIS A 603 -7.83 16.24 40.56
CA HIS A 603 -8.46 15.75 41.79
C HIS A 603 -7.45 15.38 42.90
N GLU A 604 -6.17 15.80 42.84
CA GLU A 604 -5.35 15.81 44.03
C GLU A 604 -5.75 17.04 44.92
N PRO A 605 -6.41 16.84 46.05
CA PRO A 605 -6.62 17.92 46.98
C PRO A 605 -5.27 18.33 47.59
N ASP A 606 -5.08 19.64 47.68
CA ASP A 606 -3.98 20.32 48.34
C ASP A 606 -3.66 19.72 49.72
N HIS A 607 -2.76 18.77 49.81
CA HIS A 607 -2.24 18.16 51.04
C HIS A 607 -1.07 18.93 51.63
N GLU A 608 -1.13 20.28 51.63
CA GLU A 608 -0.27 21.13 52.45
C GLU A 608 -1.02 21.80 53.57
N ARG A 609 -1.62 21.04 54.48
CA ARG A 609 -1.97 21.47 55.84
C ARG A 609 -2.58 20.29 56.64
N ILE A 610 -1.80 19.35 57.10
CA ILE A 610 -2.03 18.63 58.38
C ILE A 610 -0.69 17.88 58.70
N ARG A 611 0.27 18.61 59.22
CA ARG A 611 1.27 18.03 60.14
C ARG A 611 0.76 18.36 61.52
N ASP A 612 0.18 17.38 62.16
CA ASP A 612 0.14 17.10 63.61
C ASP A 612 -1.12 16.31 63.97
N SER A 613 -1.04 15.01 63.91
CA SER A 613 -1.65 14.08 64.87
C SER A 613 -1.27 12.67 64.47
N GLY A 614 -0.43 12.07 65.30
CA GLY A 614 0.00 10.68 65.10
C GLY A 614 -1.15 9.73 65.40
N GLU A 615 -1.61 9.00 64.40
CA GLU A 615 -2.25 7.70 64.60
C GLU A 615 -2.03 6.83 63.35
N SER A 616 -1.39 5.70 63.55
CA SER A 616 -1.14 4.70 62.56
C SER A 616 -2.41 3.88 62.28
N VAL A 617 -2.90 3.92 61.07
CA VAL A 617 -3.93 2.99 60.59
C VAL A 617 -3.27 1.97 59.63
N ALA A 618 -3.26 0.70 60.07
CA ALA A 618 -2.80 -0.43 59.27
C ALA A 618 -3.84 -0.79 58.18
N TYR A 619 -3.39 -0.90 56.92
CA TYR A 619 -4.19 -1.46 55.83
C TYR A 619 -4.09 -2.98 55.78
N PRO A 620 -5.18 -3.73 55.59
CA PRO A 620 -5.12 -5.17 55.39
C PRO A 620 -4.69 -5.52 53.93
N ARG A 621 -3.79 -6.51 53.82
CA ARG A 621 -3.41 -7.11 52.55
C ARG A 621 -4.61 -7.87 51.95
N ALA A 622 -5.00 -7.57 50.75
CA ALA A 622 -5.93 -8.37 49.95
C ALA A 622 -5.16 -9.45 49.19
N ILE A 623 -5.72 -10.64 49.19
CA ILE A 623 -5.32 -11.89 48.53
C ILE A 623 -5.45 -11.76 47.03
#